data_74fff66b3a6b3a42760c5a09d9890ec3
#
_entry.id   74fff66b3a6b3a42760c5a09d9890ec3
#
_cell.length_a   1.000
_cell.length_b   1.000
_cell.length_c   1.000
_cell.angle_alpha   90.00
_cell.angle_beta   90.00
_cell.angle_gamma   90.00
#
_symmetry.space_group_name_H-M   'P 1'
#
loop_
_entity.id
_entity.type
_entity.pdbx_description
1 polymer ?
#
loop_
_entity_poly.entity_id
_entity_poly.type
_entity_poly.pdbx_seq_one_letter_code
_entity_poly.pdbx_strand_id
1 'polypeptide(L)'
;MPLAETNTRPASADPGTRTAFLVVNSASAPDGRLLAAVKYPGENLSPEDAIARASESGEPLPVTFQVPVCVCVLRVGPDFSLLNFKCLDEPHFRPREIVNQFWFGVTHYKARLVTFNGRGFDLPLLELAAFRYGIQARDYYLARDRYRGPIDLTDWFTNFGACRLPGDLDVLAKLLGKPGKSVEQVPTGGSIQEINDRCLCDTLDTYFVFLRTRVLTGDLSSEQETELVVNAKSLLREKAAESTVLGRYLDNWTEFASV
;
A
#
# COMPACT_ATOMS: atom_id res chain seq x y z
N MET A 1 51.61 -17.41 -4.46
CA MET A 1 51.19 -16.01 -4.29
C MET A 1 49.69 -15.99 -4.21
N PRO A 2 49.06 -15.67 -3.09
CA PRO A 2 47.59 -15.53 -3.01
C PRO A 2 47.19 -14.13 -3.45
N LEU A 3 46.20 -14.05 -4.32
CA LEU A 3 45.57 -12.81 -4.76
C LEU A 3 44.76 -12.20 -3.59
N ALA A 4 45.06 -10.96 -3.26
CA ALA A 4 44.35 -10.19 -2.25
C ALA A 4 42.94 -9.84 -2.80
N GLU A 5 41.92 -10.43 -2.20
CA GLU A 5 40.54 -9.97 -2.39
C GLU A 5 40.38 -8.60 -1.72
N THR A 6 40.25 -7.57 -2.52
CA THR A 6 39.88 -6.24 -2.03
C THR A 6 38.38 -6.26 -1.67
N ASN A 7 38.15 -6.42 -0.38
CA ASN A 7 36.81 -6.33 0.21
C ASN A 7 36.40 -4.85 0.27
N THR A 8 35.88 -4.31 -0.82
CA THR A 8 35.24 -3.00 -0.86
C THR A 8 33.87 -3.08 -0.16
N ARG A 9 33.86 -2.72 1.14
CA ARG A 9 32.63 -2.38 1.83
C ARG A 9 31.88 -1.35 0.99
N PRO A 10 30.58 -1.56 0.68
CA PRO A 10 29.79 -0.51 0.06
C PRO A 10 29.77 0.69 1.01
N ALA A 11 30.00 1.88 0.44
CA ALA A 11 29.95 3.15 1.15
C ALA A 11 28.66 3.23 1.96
N SER A 12 28.76 3.64 3.22
CA SER A 12 27.62 3.89 4.09
C SER A 12 26.71 4.92 3.41
N ALA A 13 25.50 4.48 2.97
CA ALA A 13 24.50 5.39 2.47
C ALA A 13 24.23 6.44 3.55
N ASP A 14 24.13 7.70 3.14
CA ASP A 14 23.73 8.81 3.98
C ASP A 14 22.46 8.40 4.78
N PRO A 15 22.44 8.56 6.13
CA PRO A 15 21.28 8.20 6.95
C PRO A 15 19.96 8.76 6.43
N GLY A 16 19.96 9.93 5.77
CA GLY A 16 18.77 10.55 5.16
C GLY A 16 18.23 9.85 3.92
N THR A 17 18.96 8.90 3.32
CA THR A 17 18.52 8.16 2.11
C THR A 17 18.10 6.72 2.38
N ARG A 18 18.32 6.22 3.61
CA ARG A 18 17.96 4.85 3.99
C ARG A 18 16.44 4.71 4.12
N THR A 19 15.85 3.73 3.44
CA THR A 19 14.46 3.36 3.64
C THR A 19 14.31 2.50 4.90
N ALA A 20 13.49 2.95 5.85
CA ALA A 20 13.19 2.22 7.07
C ALA A 20 11.79 1.60 7.04
N PHE A 21 10.85 2.25 6.32
CA PHE A 21 9.49 1.75 6.17
C PHE A 21 9.06 1.79 4.70
N LEU A 22 8.20 0.85 4.33
CA LEU A 22 7.45 0.86 3.09
C LEU A 22 5.97 0.94 3.44
N VAL A 23 5.33 2.08 3.16
CA VAL A 23 3.88 2.23 3.28
C VAL A 23 3.25 1.73 2.01
N VAL A 24 2.28 0.83 2.13
CA VAL A 24 1.77 0.07 0.98
C VAL A 24 0.24 0.03 1.02
N ASN A 25 -0.35 0.23 -0.14
CA ASN A 25 -1.74 -0.07 -0.43
C ASN A 25 -1.84 -0.79 -1.78
N SER A 26 -2.87 -1.59 -1.95
CA SER A 26 -3.13 -2.32 -3.19
C SER A 26 -4.59 -2.24 -3.60
N ALA A 27 -4.82 -2.40 -4.89
CA ALA A 27 -6.15 -2.61 -5.45
C ALA A 27 -6.15 -3.92 -6.27
N SER A 28 -7.31 -4.55 -6.33
CA SER A 28 -7.48 -5.85 -6.97
C SER A 28 -8.67 -5.88 -7.91
N ALA A 29 -8.67 -6.86 -8.80
CA ALA A 29 -9.81 -7.21 -9.63
C ALA A 29 -10.17 -8.70 -9.45
N PRO A 30 -11.43 -9.08 -9.68
CA PRO A 30 -11.86 -10.47 -9.62
C PRO A 30 -11.10 -11.36 -10.62
N ASP A 31 -10.73 -12.57 -10.21
CA ASP A 31 -10.19 -13.61 -11.06
C ASP A 31 -11.30 -14.54 -11.56
N GLY A 32 -11.96 -14.16 -12.64
CA GLY A 32 -13.06 -14.93 -13.21
C GLY A 32 -12.66 -16.33 -13.67
N ARG A 33 -11.41 -16.53 -14.10
CA ARG A 33 -10.93 -17.86 -14.48
C ARG A 33 -10.83 -18.79 -13.28
N LEU A 34 -10.28 -18.27 -12.16
CA LEU A 34 -10.19 -19.05 -10.93
C LEU A 34 -11.57 -19.29 -10.32
N LEU A 35 -12.46 -18.27 -10.38
CA LEU A 35 -13.86 -18.43 -9.96
C LEU A 35 -14.56 -19.54 -10.73
N ALA A 36 -14.50 -19.53 -12.07
CA ALA A 36 -15.09 -20.56 -12.90
C ALA A 36 -14.56 -21.96 -12.54
N ALA A 37 -13.24 -22.09 -12.40
CA ALA A 37 -12.61 -23.38 -12.14
C ALA A 37 -12.94 -23.95 -10.74
N VAL A 38 -13.07 -23.09 -9.71
CA VAL A 38 -13.19 -23.51 -8.31
C VAL A 38 -14.64 -23.52 -7.82
N LYS A 39 -15.41 -22.48 -8.18
CA LYS A 39 -16.79 -22.33 -7.72
C LYS A 39 -17.81 -23.04 -8.61
N TYR A 40 -17.51 -23.16 -9.90
CA TYR A 40 -18.42 -23.69 -10.91
C TYR A 40 -17.78 -24.78 -11.79
N PRO A 41 -17.17 -25.82 -11.18
CA PRO A 41 -16.47 -26.84 -11.94
C PRO A 41 -17.43 -27.58 -12.86
N GLY A 42 -17.09 -27.67 -14.15
CA GLY A 42 -17.89 -28.38 -15.15
C GLY A 42 -19.04 -27.58 -15.80
N GLU A 43 -19.26 -26.34 -15.39
CA GLU A 43 -20.33 -25.50 -15.97
C GLU A 43 -19.91 -24.73 -17.23
N ASN A 44 -18.63 -24.78 -17.62
CA ASN A 44 -18.08 -24.06 -18.80
C ASN A 44 -18.44 -22.57 -18.84
N LEU A 45 -18.50 -21.90 -17.71
CA LEU A 45 -18.76 -20.47 -17.63
C LEU A 45 -17.59 -19.66 -18.18
N SER A 46 -17.90 -18.55 -18.86
CA SER A 46 -16.87 -17.53 -19.16
C SER A 46 -16.36 -16.90 -17.87
N PRO A 47 -15.16 -16.30 -17.86
CA PRO A 47 -14.66 -15.55 -16.71
C PRO A 47 -15.61 -14.46 -16.25
N GLU A 48 -16.24 -13.76 -17.20
CA GLU A 48 -17.17 -12.66 -16.96
C GLU A 48 -18.47 -13.18 -16.31
N ASP A 49 -19.03 -14.30 -16.82
CA ASP A 49 -20.23 -14.92 -16.24
C ASP A 49 -19.95 -15.46 -14.82
N ALA A 50 -18.76 -16.02 -14.60
CA ALA A 50 -18.36 -16.50 -13.27
C ALA A 50 -18.25 -15.34 -12.25
N ILE A 51 -17.72 -14.19 -12.67
CA ILE A 51 -17.68 -12.97 -11.84
C ILE A 51 -19.09 -12.47 -11.55
N ALA A 52 -19.92 -12.33 -12.59
CA ALA A 52 -21.30 -11.85 -12.46
C ALA A 52 -22.08 -12.71 -11.45
N ARG A 53 -22.05 -14.02 -11.62
CA ARG A 53 -22.74 -14.97 -10.74
C ARG A 53 -22.20 -14.96 -9.30
N ALA A 54 -20.87 -14.85 -9.12
CA ALA A 54 -20.29 -14.75 -7.79
C ALA A 54 -20.64 -13.44 -7.07
N SER A 55 -20.97 -12.38 -7.82
CA SER A 55 -21.35 -11.07 -7.29
C SER A 55 -22.85 -10.96 -6.95
N GLU A 56 -23.69 -11.93 -7.35
CA GLU A 56 -25.12 -11.94 -7.07
C GLU A 56 -25.46 -11.94 -5.57
N SER A 57 -24.56 -12.46 -4.74
CA SER A 57 -24.73 -12.45 -3.28
C SER A 57 -24.63 -11.05 -2.67
N GLY A 58 -24.07 -10.08 -3.38
CA GLY A 58 -23.74 -8.75 -2.88
C GLY A 58 -22.58 -8.73 -1.86
N GLU A 59 -21.99 -9.89 -1.53
CA GLU A 59 -20.85 -9.99 -0.63
C GLU A 59 -19.53 -9.72 -1.39
N PRO A 60 -18.54 -9.07 -0.74
CA PRO A 60 -17.24 -8.91 -1.32
C PRO A 60 -16.58 -10.26 -1.63
N LEU A 61 -15.99 -10.39 -2.82
CA LEU A 61 -15.27 -11.59 -3.18
C LEU A 61 -14.05 -11.79 -2.26
N PRO A 62 -13.83 -13.01 -1.73
CA PRO A 62 -12.63 -13.32 -0.96
C PRO A 62 -11.35 -13.00 -1.74
N VAL A 63 -10.31 -12.58 -1.03
CA VAL A 63 -9.01 -12.21 -1.63
C VAL A 63 -8.41 -13.35 -2.46
N THR A 64 -8.75 -14.61 -2.16
CA THR A 64 -8.32 -15.79 -2.91
C THR A 64 -8.79 -15.81 -4.37
N PHE A 65 -9.87 -15.10 -4.67
CA PHE A 65 -10.43 -14.98 -6.03
C PHE A 65 -10.13 -13.62 -6.66
N GLN A 66 -9.06 -12.97 -6.22
CA GLN A 66 -8.66 -11.67 -6.73
C GLN A 66 -7.21 -11.69 -7.23
N VAL A 67 -6.92 -10.75 -8.13
CA VAL A 67 -5.56 -10.48 -8.62
C VAL A 67 -5.19 -9.03 -8.36
N PRO A 68 -3.95 -8.72 -7.95
CA PRO A 68 -3.52 -7.34 -7.78
C PRO A 68 -3.47 -6.65 -9.14
N VAL A 69 -4.09 -5.49 -9.25
CA VAL A 69 -4.07 -4.66 -10.46
C VAL A 69 -3.31 -3.37 -10.27
N CYS A 70 -3.22 -2.87 -9.05
CA CYS A 70 -2.41 -1.72 -8.68
C CYS A 70 -1.76 -1.96 -7.31
N VAL A 71 -0.54 -1.47 -7.14
CA VAL A 71 0.15 -1.40 -5.84
C VAL A 71 0.95 -0.12 -5.81
N CYS A 72 0.68 0.72 -4.80
CA CYS A 72 1.42 1.92 -4.55
C CYS A 72 2.29 1.75 -3.29
N VAL A 73 3.52 2.23 -3.36
CA VAL A 73 4.50 2.10 -2.29
C VAL A 73 5.15 3.45 -2.03
N LEU A 74 5.14 3.89 -0.77
CA LEU A 74 5.94 5.02 -0.33
C LEU A 74 7.16 4.53 0.43
N ARG A 75 8.30 5.11 0.12
CA ARG A 75 9.55 4.90 0.86
C ARG A 75 9.66 5.96 1.96
N VAL A 76 9.86 5.51 3.19
CA VAL A 76 9.91 6.36 4.36
C VAL A 76 11.24 6.13 5.10
N GLY A 77 11.89 7.21 5.50
CA GLY A 77 13.15 7.22 6.22
C GLY A 77 13.05 6.76 7.68
N PRO A 78 14.20 6.53 8.35
CA PRO A 78 14.23 6.22 9.77
C PRO A 78 13.78 7.38 10.67
N ASP A 79 13.81 8.59 10.14
CA ASP A 79 13.28 9.83 10.72
C ASP A 79 11.81 10.07 10.38
N PHE A 80 11.15 9.09 9.76
CA PHE A 80 9.77 9.12 9.26
C PHE A 80 9.53 10.07 8.08
N SER A 81 10.57 10.69 7.48
CA SER A 81 10.42 11.52 6.29
C SER A 81 9.96 10.71 5.08
N LEU A 82 9.08 11.31 4.25
CA LEU A 82 8.71 10.75 2.96
C LEU A 82 9.85 10.96 1.96
N LEU A 83 10.50 9.86 1.54
CA LEU A 83 11.65 9.91 0.63
C LEU A 83 11.22 9.90 -0.84
N ASN A 84 10.27 9.05 -1.18
CA ASN A 84 9.76 8.87 -2.55
C ASN A 84 8.51 7.99 -2.53
N PHE A 85 7.81 7.93 -3.67
CA PHE A 85 6.70 7.00 -3.88
C PHE A 85 6.73 6.44 -5.31
N LYS A 86 6.08 5.31 -5.50
CA LYS A 86 5.97 4.66 -6.81
C LYS A 86 4.67 3.85 -6.89
N CYS A 87 3.95 4.01 -8.00
CA CYS A 87 2.94 3.06 -8.44
C CYS A 87 3.63 1.99 -9.28
N LEU A 88 3.51 0.73 -8.88
CA LEU A 88 4.30 -0.35 -9.46
C LEU A 88 3.78 -0.71 -10.87
N ASP A 89 4.72 -0.90 -11.80
CA ASP A 89 4.48 -1.22 -13.22
C ASP A 89 3.55 -0.25 -13.96
N GLU A 90 3.38 0.99 -13.46
CA GLU A 90 2.70 2.05 -14.19
C GLU A 90 3.51 2.42 -15.45
N PRO A 91 2.88 2.64 -16.61
CA PRO A 91 1.44 2.61 -16.92
C PRO A 91 0.91 1.25 -17.42
N HIS A 92 1.67 0.17 -17.32
CA HIS A 92 1.32 -1.13 -17.91
C HIS A 92 0.43 -1.99 -17.02
N PHE A 93 0.54 -1.84 -15.68
CA PHE A 93 -0.26 -2.52 -14.67
C PHE A 93 -0.38 -4.04 -14.86
N ARG A 94 0.73 -4.70 -15.20
CA ARG A 94 0.80 -6.16 -15.38
C ARG A 94 0.90 -6.86 -14.02
N PRO A 95 -0.08 -7.69 -13.64
CA PRO A 95 -0.14 -8.26 -12.27
C PRO A 95 1.15 -8.98 -11.84
N ARG A 96 1.76 -9.76 -12.75
CA ARG A 96 3.02 -10.47 -12.45
C ARG A 96 4.17 -9.50 -12.16
N GLU A 97 4.29 -8.42 -12.94
CA GLU A 97 5.36 -7.44 -12.79
C GLU A 97 5.17 -6.59 -11.53
N ILE A 98 3.93 -6.21 -11.23
CA ILE A 98 3.57 -5.53 -9.96
C ILE A 98 4.06 -6.36 -8.78
N VAL A 99 3.72 -7.65 -8.73
CA VAL A 99 4.08 -8.57 -7.64
C VAL A 99 5.60 -8.78 -7.58
N ASN A 100 6.26 -8.91 -8.73
CA ASN A 100 7.71 -9.04 -8.81
C ASN A 100 8.42 -7.79 -8.27
N GLN A 101 8.01 -6.59 -8.71
CA GLN A 101 8.57 -5.33 -8.23
C GLN A 101 8.32 -5.14 -6.72
N PHE A 102 7.14 -5.53 -6.22
CA PHE A 102 6.84 -5.43 -4.80
C PHE A 102 7.78 -6.30 -3.95
N TRP A 103 7.88 -7.59 -4.22
CA TRP A 103 8.73 -8.50 -3.44
C TRP A 103 10.22 -8.23 -3.62
N PHE A 104 10.62 -7.75 -4.81
CA PHE A 104 11.97 -7.23 -4.99
C PHE A 104 12.24 -6.05 -4.06
N GLY A 105 11.32 -5.07 -3.98
CA GLY A 105 11.46 -3.91 -3.09
C GLY A 105 11.52 -4.32 -1.62
N VAL A 106 10.65 -5.23 -1.16
CA VAL A 106 10.67 -5.76 0.22
C VAL A 106 12.02 -6.39 0.56
N THR A 107 12.56 -7.22 -0.33
CA THR A 107 13.86 -7.89 -0.15
C THR A 107 15.02 -6.90 -0.19
N HIS A 108 14.98 -5.94 -1.13
CA HIS A 108 16.03 -4.96 -1.36
C HIS A 108 16.17 -3.98 -0.18
N TYR A 109 15.07 -3.35 0.22
CA TYR A 109 15.10 -2.33 1.27
C TYR A 109 15.18 -2.94 2.67
N LYS A 110 14.71 -4.15 2.87
CA LYS A 110 14.58 -4.80 4.19
C LYS A 110 13.87 -3.89 5.21
N ALA A 111 12.95 -3.07 4.70
CA ALA A 111 12.21 -2.09 5.44
C ALA A 111 10.95 -2.73 6.06
N ARG A 112 10.46 -2.13 7.14
CA ARG A 112 9.23 -2.57 7.78
C ARG A 112 8.02 -2.13 6.95
N LEU A 113 7.12 -3.06 6.66
CA LEU A 113 5.87 -2.74 5.98
C LEU A 113 4.92 -2.00 6.91
N VAL A 114 4.24 -0.99 6.36
CA VAL A 114 3.15 -0.25 7.01
C VAL A 114 1.94 -0.32 6.10
N THR A 115 0.81 -0.75 6.64
CA THR A 115 -0.43 -0.94 5.88
C THR A 115 -1.63 -0.46 6.68
N PHE A 116 -2.76 -0.32 6.02
CA PHE A 116 -4.07 -0.18 6.65
C PHE A 116 -4.94 -1.36 6.24
N ASN A 117 -5.27 -2.24 7.19
CA ASN A 117 -5.93 -3.53 6.95
C ASN A 117 -5.13 -4.48 6.04
N GLY A 118 -3.80 -4.32 5.98
CA GLY A 118 -2.96 -5.08 5.07
C GLY A 118 -2.91 -6.57 5.40
N ARG A 119 -3.04 -6.96 6.68
CA ARG A 119 -3.15 -8.37 7.06
C ARG A 119 -4.43 -9.03 6.56
N GLY A 120 -5.50 -8.25 6.46
CA GLY A 120 -6.78 -8.73 5.96
C GLY A 120 -6.88 -8.72 4.43
N PHE A 121 -6.07 -7.92 3.74
CA PHE A 121 -6.22 -7.72 2.31
C PHE A 121 -4.89 -7.67 1.54
N ASP A 122 -4.08 -6.61 1.68
CA ASP A 122 -2.92 -6.38 0.80
C ASP A 122 -1.90 -7.51 0.84
N LEU A 123 -1.51 -7.95 2.04
CA LEU A 123 -0.49 -8.99 2.19
C LEU A 123 -0.99 -10.34 1.67
N PRO A 124 -2.17 -10.85 2.06
CA PRO A 124 -2.71 -12.07 1.48
C PRO A 124 -2.85 -12.03 -0.05
N LEU A 125 -3.27 -10.88 -0.61
CA LEU A 125 -3.37 -10.70 -2.05
C LEU A 125 -2.01 -10.85 -2.74
N LEU A 126 -0.97 -10.20 -2.23
CA LEU A 126 0.38 -10.22 -2.79
C LEU A 126 1.11 -11.55 -2.53
N GLU A 127 0.84 -12.19 -1.38
CA GLU A 127 1.35 -13.54 -1.06
C GLU A 127 0.77 -14.60 -1.99
N LEU A 128 -0.55 -14.60 -2.18
CA LEU A 128 -1.23 -15.52 -3.11
C LEU A 128 -0.79 -15.31 -4.56
N ALA A 129 -0.61 -14.05 -4.96
CA ALA A 129 -0.10 -13.73 -6.27
C ALA A 129 1.37 -14.17 -6.44
N ALA A 130 2.23 -14.02 -5.42
CA ALA A 130 3.59 -14.56 -5.46
C ALA A 130 3.61 -16.09 -5.61
N PHE A 131 2.75 -16.79 -4.87
CA PHE A 131 2.56 -18.24 -5.01
C PHE A 131 2.13 -18.61 -6.44
N ARG A 132 1.13 -17.91 -6.97
CA ARG A 132 0.62 -18.13 -8.33
C ARG A 132 1.69 -17.96 -9.41
N TYR A 133 2.51 -16.91 -9.30
CA TYR A 133 3.51 -16.55 -10.30
C TYR A 133 4.89 -17.18 -10.06
N GLY A 134 5.09 -17.92 -8.98
CA GLY A 134 6.37 -18.49 -8.58
C GLY A 134 7.42 -17.44 -8.25
N ILE A 135 7.01 -16.33 -7.64
CA ILE A 135 7.90 -15.22 -7.27
C ILE A 135 8.48 -15.46 -5.88
N GLN A 136 9.80 -15.31 -5.77
CA GLN A 136 10.51 -15.55 -4.51
C GLN A 136 10.36 -14.36 -3.57
N ALA A 137 9.98 -14.65 -2.32
CA ALA A 137 9.95 -13.70 -1.20
C ALA A 137 10.56 -14.35 0.06
N ARG A 138 11.76 -14.97 -0.11
CA ARG A 138 12.38 -15.83 0.90
C ARG A 138 12.54 -15.14 2.25
N ASP A 139 13.13 -13.95 2.28
CA ASP A 139 13.42 -13.23 3.52
C ASP A 139 12.15 -12.90 4.29
N TYR A 140 11.08 -12.57 3.57
CA TYR A 140 9.77 -12.32 4.15
C TYR A 140 9.16 -13.60 4.76
N TYR A 141 9.12 -14.71 3.99
CA TYR A 141 8.49 -15.95 4.46
C TYR A 141 9.26 -16.65 5.58
N LEU A 142 10.58 -16.49 5.64
CA LEU A 142 11.43 -17.11 6.66
C LEU A 142 11.70 -16.20 7.86
N ALA A 143 11.20 -14.96 7.86
CA ALA A 143 11.34 -14.06 8.99
C ALA A 143 10.60 -14.62 10.23
N ARG A 144 11.28 -14.65 11.39
CA ARG A 144 10.69 -15.14 12.65
C ARG A 144 9.44 -14.35 13.05
N ASP A 145 9.46 -13.05 12.77
CA ASP A 145 8.39 -12.11 13.16
C ASP A 145 7.49 -11.74 11.97
N ARG A 146 7.36 -12.62 10.98
CA ARG A 146 6.56 -12.37 9.78
C ARG A 146 5.17 -11.83 10.10
N TYR A 147 4.50 -12.36 11.11
CA TYR A 147 3.16 -11.94 11.52
C TYR A 147 3.13 -10.68 12.39
N ARG A 148 4.26 -10.31 13.01
CA ARG A 148 4.40 -9.12 13.85
C ARG A 148 5.25 -8.03 13.18
N GLY A 149 5.96 -8.39 12.11
CA GLY A 149 6.84 -7.49 11.37
C GLY A 149 6.11 -6.30 10.75
N PRO A 150 5.03 -6.50 9.96
CA PRO A 150 4.23 -5.42 9.41
C PRO A 150 3.50 -4.63 10.51
N ILE A 151 3.46 -3.30 10.35
CA ILE A 151 2.60 -2.42 11.13
C ILE A 151 1.27 -2.34 10.38
N ASP A 152 0.24 -2.94 10.92
CA ASP A 152 -1.12 -2.78 10.41
C ASP A 152 -1.85 -1.74 11.27
N LEU A 153 -2.14 -0.59 10.67
CA LEU A 153 -2.74 0.51 11.42
C LEU A 153 -4.17 0.21 11.88
N THR A 154 -4.88 -0.67 11.19
CA THR A 154 -6.21 -1.11 11.61
C THR A 154 -6.19 -1.74 13.00
N ASP A 155 -5.13 -2.48 13.34
CA ASP A 155 -5.02 -3.08 14.68
C ASP A 155 -5.03 -2.04 15.80
N TRP A 156 -4.46 -0.87 15.56
CA TRP A 156 -4.37 0.20 16.56
C TRP A 156 -5.74 0.82 16.87
N PHE A 157 -6.58 0.94 15.84
CA PHE A 157 -7.87 1.63 15.93
C PHE A 157 -9.05 0.68 16.14
N THR A 158 -8.81 -0.62 16.05
CA THR A 158 -9.83 -1.66 16.28
C THR A 158 -9.51 -2.55 17.47
N ASN A 159 -8.46 -2.27 18.24
CA ASN A 159 -7.94 -3.15 19.27
C ASN A 159 -7.79 -4.59 18.76
N PHE A 160 -7.05 -4.75 17.66
CA PHE A 160 -6.84 -6.04 16.98
C PHE A 160 -8.16 -6.71 16.57
N GLY A 161 -9.11 -5.94 16.07
CA GLY A 161 -10.39 -6.41 15.59
C GLY A 161 -11.47 -6.58 16.67
N ALA A 162 -11.19 -6.19 17.91
CA ALA A 162 -12.20 -6.25 19.00
C ALA A 162 -13.33 -5.21 18.83
N CYS A 163 -13.08 -4.12 18.12
CA CYS A 163 -14.11 -3.15 17.75
C CYS A 163 -14.08 -2.83 16.25
N ARG A 164 -15.16 -2.26 15.74
CA ARG A 164 -15.24 -1.78 14.36
C ARG A 164 -14.80 -0.32 14.28
N LEU A 165 -14.20 0.06 13.16
CA LEU A 165 -13.90 1.44 12.79
C LEU A 165 -14.76 1.82 11.56
N PRO A 166 -16.01 2.28 11.73
CA PRO A 166 -16.85 2.70 10.61
C PRO A 166 -16.21 3.87 9.86
N GLY A 167 -16.13 3.77 8.52
CA GLY A 167 -15.45 4.74 7.68
C GLY A 167 -13.96 4.47 7.46
N ASP A 168 -13.37 3.51 8.17
CA ASP A 168 -12.00 2.99 7.96
C ASP A 168 -10.94 4.11 7.87
N LEU A 169 -10.03 4.02 6.89
CA LEU A 169 -8.98 4.99 6.62
C LEU A 169 -9.52 6.40 6.34
N ASP A 170 -10.67 6.50 5.69
CA ASP A 170 -11.29 7.79 5.32
C ASP A 170 -11.55 8.67 6.55
N VAL A 171 -12.08 8.10 7.61
CA VAL A 171 -12.34 8.84 8.87
C VAL A 171 -11.04 9.32 9.48
N LEU A 172 -10.02 8.46 9.55
CA LEU A 172 -8.74 8.82 10.14
C LEU A 172 -8.01 9.89 9.32
N ALA A 173 -8.04 9.78 8.00
CA ALA A 173 -7.47 10.78 7.10
C ALA A 173 -8.16 12.14 7.29
N LYS A 174 -9.48 12.18 7.30
CA LYS A 174 -10.27 13.40 7.51
C LYS A 174 -10.07 14.04 8.89
N LEU A 175 -9.91 13.24 9.94
CA LEU A 175 -9.52 13.74 11.26
C LEU A 175 -8.17 14.46 11.25
N LEU A 176 -7.31 14.16 10.30
CA LEU A 176 -6.01 14.82 10.10
C LEU A 176 -6.05 15.93 9.03
N GLY A 177 -7.23 16.28 8.52
CA GLY A 177 -7.38 17.25 7.43
C GLY A 177 -6.86 16.75 6.08
N LYS A 178 -6.72 15.43 5.91
CA LYS A 178 -6.34 14.81 4.64
C LYS A 178 -7.58 14.51 3.81
N PRO A 179 -7.45 14.39 2.47
CA PRO A 179 -8.59 14.23 1.57
C PRO A 179 -9.47 13.01 1.88
N GLY A 180 -8.88 11.89 2.23
CA GLY A 180 -9.62 10.64 2.36
C GLY A 180 -10.28 10.25 1.04
N LYS A 181 -11.40 9.54 1.11
CA LYS A 181 -12.21 9.15 -0.05
C LYS A 181 -13.06 10.30 -0.63
N SER A 182 -12.65 11.53 -0.45
CA SER A 182 -13.46 12.71 -0.81
C SER A 182 -13.56 12.98 -2.31
N VAL A 183 -12.74 12.33 -3.12
CA VAL A 183 -12.75 12.57 -4.55
C VAL A 183 -13.39 11.40 -5.26
N GLU A 184 -14.55 11.66 -5.86
CA GLU A 184 -15.29 10.83 -6.80
C GLU A 184 -15.20 9.31 -6.54
N GLN A 185 -16.29 8.72 -6.11
CA GLN A 185 -16.43 7.27 -6.15
C GLN A 185 -16.09 6.84 -7.58
N VAL A 186 -14.94 6.17 -7.77
CA VAL A 186 -14.65 5.53 -9.04
C VAL A 186 -15.80 4.56 -9.27
N PRO A 187 -16.60 4.74 -10.33
CA PRO A 187 -17.70 3.82 -10.60
C PRO A 187 -17.17 2.40 -10.67
N THR A 188 -17.96 1.43 -10.26
CA THR A 188 -17.67 0.02 -10.53
C THR A 188 -17.43 -0.11 -12.05
N GLY A 189 -16.16 -0.28 -12.47
CA GLY A 189 -15.77 -0.26 -13.90
C GLY A 189 -14.93 0.94 -14.34
N GLY A 190 -14.39 1.74 -13.41
CA GLY A 190 -13.41 2.79 -13.72
C GLY A 190 -12.17 2.25 -14.41
N SER A 191 -11.43 3.11 -15.12
CA SER A 191 -10.17 2.75 -15.76
C SER A 191 -9.14 2.28 -14.72
N ILE A 192 -8.20 1.44 -15.13
CA ILE A 192 -7.14 0.97 -14.26
C ILE A 192 -6.29 2.14 -13.71
N GLN A 193 -6.17 3.23 -14.48
CA GLN A 193 -5.48 4.44 -14.05
C GLN A 193 -6.24 5.12 -12.89
N GLU A 194 -7.56 5.24 -12.96
CA GLU A 194 -8.37 5.81 -11.87
C GLU A 194 -8.26 4.96 -10.59
N ILE A 195 -8.23 3.63 -10.73
CA ILE A 195 -8.00 2.71 -9.61
C ILE A 195 -6.61 2.94 -9.00
N ASN A 196 -5.59 3.11 -9.85
CA ASN A 196 -4.22 3.39 -9.41
C ASN A 196 -4.09 4.74 -8.72
N ASP A 197 -4.72 5.78 -9.26
CA ASP A 197 -4.76 7.13 -8.69
C ASP A 197 -5.37 7.11 -7.28
N ARG A 198 -6.46 6.36 -7.11
CA ARG A 198 -7.06 6.15 -5.80
C ARG A 198 -6.15 5.39 -4.86
N CYS A 199 -5.52 4.31 -5.33
CA CYS A 199 -4.56 3.53 -4.54
C CYS A 199 -3.41 4.41 -4.05
N LEU A 200 -2.92 5.36 -4.87
CA LEU A 200 -1.90 6.33 -4.46
C LEU A 200 -2.42 7.26 -3.35
N CYS A 201 -3.63 7.80 -3.48
CA CYS A 201 -4.24 8.66 -2.45
C CYS A 201 -4.40 7.90 -1.12
N ASP A 202 -4.93 6.69 -1.14
CA ASP A 202 -5.08 5.85 0.05
C ASP A 202 -3.73 5.51 0.69
N THR A 203 -2.66 5.35 -0.13
CA THR A 203 -1.30 5.13 0.39
C THR A 203 -0.74 6.37 1.07
N LEU A 204 -1.00 7.56 0.54
CA LEU A 204 -0.63 8.84 1.16
C LEU A 204 -1.38 9.04 2.48
N ASP A 205 -2.68 8.81 2.50
CA ASP A 205 -3.48 8.89 3.72
C ASP A 205 -2.98 7.92 4.79
N THR A 206 -2.61 6.69 4.40
CA THR A 206 -2.00 5.70 5.29
C THR A 206 -0.69 6.22 5.90
N TYR A 207 0.14 6.91 5.11
CA TYR A 207 1.36 7.52 5.62
C TYR A 207 1.09 8.61 6.66
N PHE A 208 0.14 9.51 6.44
CA PHE A 208 -0.16 10.57 7.41
C PHE A 208 -0.79 10.01 8.69
N VAL A 209 -1.63 8.99 8.59
CA VAL A 209 -2.13 8.25 9.76
C VAL A 209 -0.98 7.55 10.49
N PHE A 210 -0.02 6.97 9.77
CA PHE A 210 1.17 6.38 10.37
C PHE A 210 1.99 7.42 11.14
N LEU A 211 2.24 8.62 10.60
CA LEU A 211 2.94 9.68 11.31
C LEU A 211 2.25 10.02 12.64
N ARG A 212 0.94 10.20 12.64
CA ARG A 212 0.18 10.48 13.86
C ARG A 212 0.32 9.35 14.88
N THR A 213 0.38 8.10 14.45
CA THR A 213 0.62 7.00 15.40
C THR A 213 2.02 7.06 16.03
N ARG A 214 3.01 7.70 15.37
CA ARG A 214 4.36 7.90 15.96
C ARG A 214 4.34 8.98 17.04
N VAL A 215 3.45 9.95 16.91
CA VAL A 215 3.21 10.90 18.02
C VAL A 215 2.58 10.18 19.22
N LEU A 216 1.61 9.30 18.99
CA LEU A 216 0.98 8.51 20.07
C LEU A 216 1.98 7.59 20.79
N THR A 217 3.01 7.11 20.11
CA THR A 217 4.06 6.27 20.71
C THR A 217 5.20 7.07 21.33
N GLY A 218 5.23 8.39 21.14
CA GLY A 218 6.34 9.25 21.59
C GLY A 218 7.60 9.16 20.72
N ASP A 219 7.53 8.51 19.56
CA ASP A 219 8.63 8.47 18.59
C ASP A 219 8.81 9.84 17.90
N LEU A 220 7.75 10.64 17.84
CA LEU A 220 7.72 12.02 17.31
C LEU A 220 7.03 12.94 18.30
N SER A 221 7.48 14.22 18.36
CA SER A 221 6.69 15.29 18.94
C SER A 221 5.65 15.81 17.92
N SER A 222 4.65 16.58 18.37
CA SER A 222 3.67 17.20 17.49
C SER A 222 4.30 18.20 16.53
N GLU A 223 5.35 18.90 16.96
CA GLU A 223 6.11 19.82 16.13
C GLU A 223 6.88 19.09 15.03
N GLN A 224 7.52 17.97 15.36
CA GLN A 224 8.23 17.13 14.38
C GLN A 224 7.25 16.53 13.36
N GLU A 225 6.07 16.06 13.80
CA GLU A 225 5.02 15.62 12.87
C GLU A 225 4.63 16.75 11.90
N THR A 226 4.41 17.97 12.43
CA THR A 226 4.04 19.13 11.60
C THR A 226 5.11 19.44 10.56
N GLU A 227 6.38 19.40 10.93
CA GLU A 227 7.51 19.62 10.00
C GLU A 227 7.54 18.52 8.91
N LEU A 228 7.38 17.25 9.28
CA LEU A 228 7.33 16.14 8.33
C LEU A 228 6.15 16.26 7.36
N VAL A 229 4.99 16.70 7.83
CA VAL A 229 3.80 16.96 7.01
C VAL A 229 4.08 18.10 6.00
N VAL A 230 4.73 19.19 6.43
CA VAL A 230 5.11 20.32 5.55
C VAL A 230 6.10 19.84 4.47
N ASN A 231 7.12 19.08 4.86
CA ASN A 231 8.12 18.53 3.94
C ASN A 231 7.49 17.56 2.93
N ALA A 232 6.64 16.66 3.39
CA ALA A 232 5.90 15.76 2.50
C ALA A 232 5.00 16.54 1.52
N LYS A 233 4.27 17.58 1.99
CA LYS A 233 3.45 18.44 1.14
C LYS A 233 4.28 19.14 0.07
N SER A 234 5.50 19.57 0.40
CA SER A 234 6.42 20.18 -0.56
C SER A 234 6.88 19.18 -1.63
N LEU A 235 7.26 17.96 -1.24
CA LEU A 235 7.60 16.89 -2.19
C LEU A 235 6.42 16.56 -3.12
N LEU A 236 5.21 16.45 -2.57
CA LEU A 236 4.01 16.17 -3.36
C LEU A 236 3.71 17.32 -4.35
N ARG A 237 3.90 18.58 -3.98
CA ARG A 237 3.75 19.74 -4.90
C ARG A 237 4.75 19.70 -6.04
N GLU A 238 6.00 19.36 -5.78
CA GLU A 238 7.00 19.18 -6.82
C GLU A 238 6.58 18.11 -7.83
N LYS A 239 6.09 16.98 -7.35
CA LYS A 239 5.61 15.88 -8.20
C LYS A 239 4.25 16.14 -8.87
N ALA A 240 3.44 17.04 -8.33
CA ALA A 240 2.14 17.41 -8.90
C ALA A 240 2.25 18.10 -10.26
N ALA A 241 3.41 18.66 -10.61
CA ALA A 241 3.67 19.21 -11.94
C ALA A 241 3.51 18.14 -13.05
N GLU A 242 3.75 16.87 -12.72
CA GLU A 242 3.70 15.73 -13.65
C GLU A 242 2.50 14.78 -13.36
N SER A 243 1.69 15.08 -12.34
CA SER A 243 0.62 14.17 -11.87
C SER A 243 -0.64 14.93 -11.45
N THR A 244 -1.68 14.83 -12.26
CA THR A 244 -2.97 15.47 -11.98
C THR A 244 -3.64 14.97 -10.70
N VAL A 245 -3.43 13.70 -10.33
CA VAL A 245 -3.98 13.12 -9.10
C VAL A 245 -3.37 13.78 -7.87
N LEU A 246 -2.08 14.07 -7.88
CA LEU A 246 -1.43 14.76 -6.75
C LEU A 246 -1.91 16.21 -6.61
N GLY A 247 -2.14 16.91 -7.73
CA GLY A 247 -2.76 18.23 -7.71
C GLY A 247 -4.12 18.18 -7.01
N ARG A 248 -5.01 17.32 -7.47
CA ARG A 248 -6.34 17.11 -6.85
C ARG A 248 -6.25 16.71 -5.39
N TYR A 249 -5.30 15.82 -5.04
CA TYR A 249 -5.09 15.42 -3.64
C TYR A 249 -4.72 16.61 -2.77
N LEU A 250 -3.83 17.49 -3.23
CA LEU A 250 -3.41 18.68 -2.50
C LEU A 250 -4.50 19.77 -2.41
N ASP A 251 -5.33 19.91 -3.44
CA ASP A 251 -6.44 20.86 -3.48
C ASP A 251 -7.55 20.50 -2.48
N ASN A 252 -7.72 19.22 -2.18
CA ASN A 252 -8.69 18.72 -1.21
C ASN A 252 -8.14 18.59 0.22
N TRP A 253 -6.94 19.06 0.45
CA TRP A 253 -6.33 19.07 1.77
C TRP A 253 -6.89 20.22 2.62
N THR A 254 -7.61 19.88 3.66
CA THR A 254 -8.18 20.85 4.60
C THR A 254 -7.23 21.09 5.76
N GLU A 255 -7.12 22.34 6.21
CA GLU A 255 -6.49 22.62 7.48
C GLU A 255 -7.53 22.37 8.58
N PHE A 256 -7.41 21.27 9.30
CA PHE A 256 -8.18 21.11 10.52
C PHE A 256 -7.68 22.13 11.53
N ALA A 257 -8.52 23.09 11.88
CA ALA A 257 -8.24 23.96 13.01
C ALA A 257 -8.11 23.05 14.26
N SER A 258 -6.95 23.13 14.89
CA SER A 258 -6.76 22.51 16.20
C SER A 258 -7.80 23.12 17.15
N VAL A 259 -8.78 22.31 17.58
CA VAL A 259 -9.76 22.72 18.59
C VAL A 259 -9.08 22.68 19.94
#